data_1169871dc793bf86368c4d5a1949a69c
#
_entry.id   1169871dc793bf86368c4d5a1949a69c
#
_cell.length_a   1.000
_cell.length_b   1.000
_cell.length_c   1.000
_cell.angle_alpha   90.00
_cell.angle_beta   90.00
_cell.angle_gamma   90.00
#
_symmetry.space_group_name_H-M   'P 1'
#
loop_
_entity.id
_entity.type
_entity.pdbx_description
1 polymer ?
#
loop_
_entity_poly.entity_id
_entity_poly.type
_entity_poly.pdbx_seq_one_letter_code
_entity_poly.pdbx_strand_id
1 'polypeptide(L)'
;MPFKVNNQSLHSQHSLKCDDVLVFKYQQAESSYLHFFIGKRYGNAIKRNLLKRRTRHLFKLFSQQLSPYVFYLSVFPIKKNISYEELRACFALLTKKMI
;
A
#
# COMPACT_ATOMS: atom_id res chain seq x y z
N MET A 1 14.43 8.49 -10.67
CA MET A 1 13.26 9.05 -9.92
C MET A 1 12.18 8.02 -9.86
N PRO A 2 11.76 7.60 -8.68
CA PRO A 2 10.66 6.67 -8.57
C PRO A 2 9.33 7.28 -9.04
N PHE A 3 9.12 8.55 -8.74
CA PHE A 3 7.99 9.30 -9.27
C PHE A 3 8.48 10.44 -10.15
N LYS A 4 7.87 10.58 -11.31
CA LYS A 4 8.02 11.79 -12.10
C LYS A 4 6.95 12.76 -11.66
N VAL A 5 7.37 13.87 -11.08
CA VAL A 5 6.45 14.89 -10.61
C VAL A 5 6.14 15.82 -11.78
N ASN A 6 4.96 15.70 -12.31
CA ASN A 6 4.40 16.65 -13.28
C ASN A 6 2.90 16.76 -13.03
N ASN A 7 2.24 17.66 -13.74
CA ASN A 7 0.82 17.90 -13.51
C ASN A 7 -0.04 16.65 -13.72
N GLN A 8 0.33 15.80 -14.64
CA GLN A 8 -0.37 14.55 -14.88
C GLN A 8 -0.14 13.56 -13.74
N SER A 9 1.10 13.45 -13.24
CA SER A 9 1.43 12.55 -12.16
C SER A 9 0.72 12.88 -10.86
N LEU A 10 0.48 14.17 -10.60
CA LEU A 10 -0.24 14.59 -9.39
C LEU A 10 -1.67 14.07 -9.36
N HIS A 11 -2.28 13.89 -10.52
CA HIS A 11 -3.66 13.44 -10.62
C HIS A 11 -3.77 11.99 -11.07
N SER A 12 -2.67 11.37 -11.47
CA SER A 12 -2.65 10.00 -11.95
C SER A 12 -2.54 9.04 -10.79
N GLN A 13 -3.43 8.06 -10.78
CA GLN A 13 -3.38 6.98 -9.81
C GLN A 13 -2.70 5.78 -10.44
N HIS A 14 -1.74 5.22 -9.72
CA HIS A 14 -1.05 4.01 -10.12
C HIS A 14 -1.64 2.82 -9.39
N SER A 15 -1.54 1.67 -10.01
CA SER A 15 -2.08 0.44 -9.45
C SER A 15 -1.04 -0.67 -9.54
N LEU A 16 -0.94 -1.46 -8.48
CA LEU A 16 -0.10 -2.65 -8.45
C LEU A 16 -0.89 -3.79 -7.86
N LYS A 17 -1.14 -4.81 -8.66
CA LYS A 17 -1.73 -6.04 -8.17
C LYS A 17 -0.62 -6.98 -7.72
N CYS A 18 -0.66 -7.36 -6.46
CA CYS A 18 0.35 -8.22 -5.87
C CYS A 18 -0.20 -9.65 -5.83
N ASP A 19 0.03 -10.41 -6.88
CA ASP A 19 -0.51 -11.75 -7.08
C ASP A 19 -2.02 -11.78 -6.78
N ASP A 20 -2.49 -12.77 -6.05
CA ASP A 20 -3.88 -12.83 -5.60
C ASP A 20 -4.03 -12.39 -4.14
N VAL A 21 -3.07 -11.63 -3.63
CA VAL A 21 -3.04 -11.20 -2.23
C VAL A 21 -3.80 -9.90 -2.04
N LEU A 22 -3.38 -8.84 -2.75
CA LEU A 22 -4.00 -7.53 -2.62
C LEU A 22 -3.71 -6.67 -3.84
N VAL A 23 -4.39 -5.54 -3.91
CA VAL A 23 -4.06 -4.47 -4.87
C VAL A 23 -3.70 -3.23 -4.08
N PHE A 24 -2.59 -2.61 -4.43
CA PHE A 24 -2.24 -1.28 -3.98
C PHE A 24 -2.63 -0.28 -5.06
N LYS A 25 -3.23 0.83 -4.65
CA LYS A 25 -3.37 2.00 -5.51
C LYS A 25 -2.64 3.14 -4.83
N TYR A 26 -1.82 3.86 -5.57
CA TYR A 26 -1.01 4.91 -4.98
C TYR A 26 -0.92 6.10 -5.92
N GLN A 27 -0.68 7.25 -5.31
CA GLN A 27 -0.65 8.52 -6.00
C GLN A 27 0.20 9.47 -5.17
N GLN A 28 0.96 10.32 -5.82
CA GLN A 28 1.74 11.32 -5.12
C GLN A 28 0.81 12.30 -4.39
N ALA A 29 1.21 12.71 -3.20
CA ALA A 29 0.39 13.55 -2.34
C ALA A 29 1.25 14.55 -1.58
N GLU A 30 0.64 15.49 -0.88
CA GLU A 30 1.34 16.47 -0.06
C GLU A 30 1.79 15.87 1.26
N SER A 31 1.07 14.88 1.75
CA SER A 31 1.45 14.14 2.95
C SER A 31 1.19 12.67 2.74
N SER A 32 2.02 11.84 3.35
CA SER A 32 1.85 10.39 3.25
C SER A 32 0.72 9.93 4.15
N TYR A 33 -0.19 9.16 3.61
CA TYR A 33 -1.20 8.51 4.41
C TYR A 33 -1.72 7.26 3.74
N LEU A 34 -2.39 6.45 4.54
CA LEU A 34 -2.78 5.11 4.21
C LEU A 34 -4.28 4.95 4.37
N HIS A 35 -4.92 4.42 3.35
CA HIS A 35 -6.34 4.10 3.35
C HIS A 35 -6.57 2.62 3.19
N PHE A 36 -7.56 2.11 3.92
CA PHE A 36 -7.93 0.71 3.85
C PHE A 36 -9.33 0.56 3.26
N PHE A 37 -9.44 -0.34 2.30
CA PHE A 37 -10.72 -0.74 1.74
C PHE A 37 -10.91 -2.23 2.03
N ILE A 38 -11.17 -2.53 3.31
CA ILE A 38 -11.28 -3.91 3.81
C ILE A 38 -12.74 -4.20 4.11
N GLY A 39 -13.33 -5.07 3.31
CA GLY A 39 -14.70 -5.49 3.52
C GLY A 39 -14.84 -6.58 4.58
N LYS A 40 -16.09 -6.86 4.95
CA LYS A 40 -16.40 -7.89 5.94
C LYS A 40 -15.97 -9.30 5.48
N ARG A 41 -15.83 -9.49 4.18
CA ARG A 41 -15.37 -10.77 3.62
C ARG A 41 -13.95 -11.14 4.04
N TYR A 42 -13.14 -10.15 4.37
CA TYR A 42 -11.78 -10.40 4.82
C TYR A 42 -11.76 -11.24 6.09
N GLY A 43 -12.65 -10.94 7.00
CA GLY A 43 -12.77 -11.61 8.28
C GLY A 43 -13.45 -10.73 9.31
N ASN A 44 -13.42 -11.17 10.57
CA ASN A 44 -14.02 -10.42 11.68
C ASN A 44 -13.18 -9.18 12.02
N ALA A 45 -13.67 -8.39 12.97
CA ALA A 45 -13.00 -7.14 13.36
C ALA A 45 -11.57 -7.37 13.86
N ILE A 46 -11.33 -8.46 14.56
CA ILE A 46 -10.00 -8.77 15.09
C ILE A 46 -9.03 -8.98 13.94
N LYS A 47 -9.42 -9.76 12.95
CA LYS A 47 -8.58 -10.03 11.76
C LYS A 47 -8.34 -8.78 10.94
N ARG A 48 -9.38 -7.97 10.74
CA ARG A 48 -9.24 -6.72 10.00
C ARG A 48 -8.31 -5.74 10.72
N ASN A 49 -8.43 -5.63 12.04
CA ASN A 49 -7.57 -4.75 12.81
C ASN A 49 -6.12 -5.21 12.81
N LEU A 50 -5.89 -6.53 12.82
CA LEU A 50 -4.55 -7.07 12.71
C LEU A 50 -3.92 -6.72 11.37
N LEU A 51 -4.66 -6.86 10.27
CA LEU A 51 -4.16 -6.47 8.95
C LEU A 51 -3.81 -4.99 8.92
N LYS A 52 -4.68 -4.13 9.44
CA LYS A 52 -4.43 -2.68 9.48
C LYS A 52 -3.17 -2.35 10.27
N ARG A 53 -2.99 -2.97 11.43
CA ARG A 53 -1.83 -2.73 12.28
C ARG A 53 -0.53 -3.14 11.58
N ARG A 54 -0.51 -4.31 10.97
CA ARG A 54 0.64 -4.81 10.22
C ARG A 54 0.95 -3.94 9.02
N THR A 55 -0.08 -3.52 8.31
CA THR A 55 0.08 -2.67 7.14
C THR A 55 0.63 -1.31 7.51
N ARG A 56 0.15 -0.70 8.61
CA ARG A 56 0.67 0.59 9.09
C ARG A 56 2.15 0.48 9.45
N HIS A 57 2.53 -0.61 10.10
CA HIS A 57 3.92 -0.83 10.45
C HIS A 57 4.82 -0.92 9.20
N LEU A 58 4.41 -1.71 8.23
CA LEU A 58 5.16 -1.89 7.00
C LEU A 58 5.16 -0.61 6.15
N PHE A 59 4.05 0.10 6.10
CA PHE A 59 3.97 1.37 5.39
C PHE A 59 4.98 2.37 5.95
N LYS A 60 5.09 2.46 7.26
CA LYS A 60 6.06 3.34 7.91
C LYS A 60 7.49 2.95 7.55
N LEU A 61 7.81 1.66 7.59
CA LEU A 61 9.16 1.20 7.26
C LEU A 61 9.52 1.46 5.79
N PHE A 62 8.62 1.12 4.88
CA PHE A 62 8.91 1.23 3.46
C PHE A 62 8.82 2.67 2.95
N SER A 63 7.96 3.50 3.54
CA SER A 63 7.91 4.91 3.15
C SER A 63 9.17 5.67 3.54
N GLN A 64 9.84 5.27 4.60
CA GLN A 64 11.15 5.84 4.96
C GLN A 64 12.19 5.59 3.88
N GLN A 65 12.15 4.44 3.24
CA GLN A 65 13.06 4.11 2.15
C GLN A 65 12.79 4.94 0.90
N LEU A 66 11.58 5.43 0.75
CA LEU A 66 11.16 6.24 -0.40
C LEU A 66 11.29 7.74 -0.14
N SER A 67 11.67 8.14 1.08
CA SER A 67 11.86 9.55 1.40
C SER A 67 12.85 10.20 0.43
N PRO A 68 12.59 11.42 -0.08
CA PRO A 68 11.55 12.37 0.36
C PRO A 68 10.21 12.23 -0.37
N TYR A 69 9.98 11.15 -1.07
CA TYR A 69 8.74 10.97 -1.82
C TYR A 69 7.57 10.74 -0.87
N VAL A 70 6.49 11.45 -1.12
CA VAL A 70 5.29 11.45 -0.28
C VAL A 70 4.13 10.97 -1.12
N PHE A 71 3.40 9.99 -0.64
CA PHE A 71 2.35 9.39 -1.44
C PHE A 71 1.19 8.88 -0.56
N TYR A 72 0.07 8.80 -1.21
CA TYR A 72 -1.17 8.25 -0.69
C TYR A 72 -1.25 6.80 -1.16
N LEU A 73 -1.53 5.90 -0.24
CA LEU A 73 -1.62 4.48 -0.56
C LEU A 73 -2.97 3.94 -0.12
N SER A 74 -3.65 3.28 -1.04
CA SER A 74 -4.91 2.57 -0.76
C SER A 74 -4.66 1.08 -0.87
N VAL A 75 -5.18 0.33 0.08
CA VAL A 75 -4.99 -1.12 0.16
C VAL A 75 -6.32 -1.83 -0.03
N PHE A 76 -6.37 -2.70 -1.03
CA PHE A 76 -7.56 -3.48 -1.38
C PHE A 76 -7.21 -4.96 -1.28
N PRO A 77 -7.49 -5.63 -0.15
CA PRO A 77 -7.19 -7.06 -0.02
C PRO A 77 -8.03 -7.90 -0.97
N ILE A 78 -7.41 -8.89 -1.57
CA ILE A 78 -8.08 -9.91 -2.39
C ILE A 78 -8.21 -11.20 -1.58
N LYS A 79 -7.09 -11.64 -1.00
CA LYS A 79 -7.01 -12.86 -0.23
C LYS A 79 -7.47 -12.62 1.20
N LYS A 80 -8.12 -13.61 1.79
CA LYS A 80 -8.41 -13.62 3.22
C LYS A 80 -7.16 -14.05 4.00
N ASN A 81 -7.04 -13.61 5.23
CA ASN A 81 -5.96 -14.04 6.12
C ASN A 81 -4.57 -13.82 5.52
N ILE A 82 -4.30 -12.60 5.08
CA ILE A 82 -2.98 -12.25 4.55
C ILE A 82 -1.96 -12.32 5.68
N SER A 83 -0.91 -13.12 5.49
CA SER A 83 0.17 -13.23 6.46
C SER A 83 1.06 -11.99 6.44
N TYR A 84 1.82 -11.81 7.52
CA TYR A 84 2.79 -10.72 7.58
C TYR A 84 3.82 -10.84 6.46
N GLU A 85 4.26 -12.05 6.16
CA GLU A 85 5.26 -12.29 5.12
C GLU A 85 4.72 -11.96 3.73
N GLU A 86 3.48 -12.34 3.46
CA GLU A 86 2.83 -11.99 2.20
C GLU A 86 2.70 -10.48 2.05
N LEU A 87 2.29 -9.81 3.11
CA LEU A 87 2.13 -8.38 3.12
C LEU A 87 3.48 -7.67 2.92
N ARG A 88 4.51 -8.14 3.59
CA ARG A 88 5.86 -7.61 3.44
C ARG A 88 6.38 -7.76 2.01
N ALA A 89 6.13 -8.92 1.40
CA ALA A 89 6.51 -9.15 0.01
C ALA A 89 5.79 -8.18 -0.93
N CYS A 90 4.53 -7.88 -0.66
CA CYS A 90 3.77 -6.91 -1.44
C CYS A 90 4.38 -5.51 -1.33
N PHE A 91 4.78 -5.10 -0.14
CA PHE A 91 5.45 -3.80 0.04
C PHE A 91 6.82 -3.76 -0.64
N ALA A 92 7.55 -4.87 -0.64
CA ALA A 92 8.82 -4.94 -1.35
C ALA A 92 8.63 -4.76 -2.85
N LEU A 93 7.60 -5.37 -3.42
CA LEU A 93 7.25 -5.19 -4.84
C LEU A 93 6.84 -3.74 -5.13
N LEU A 94 6.06 -3.14 -4.24
CA LEU A 94 5.65 -1.75 -4.37
C LEU A 94 6.86 -0.82 -4.40
N THR A 95 7.78 -0.99 -3.47
CA THR A 95 9.01 -0.20 -3.40
C THR A 95 9.83 -0.34 -4.67
N LYS A 96 9.97 -1.57 -5.15
CA LYS A 96 10.70 -1.84 -6.37
C LYS A 96 10.07 -1.17 -7.58
N LYS A 97 8.76 -1.15 -7.65
CA LYS A 97 8.04 -0.49 -8.74
C LYS A 97 8.17 1.02 -8.69
N MET A 98 8.25 1.59 -7.49
CA MET A 98 8.32 3.04 -7.29
C MET A 98 9.74 3.61 -7.47
N ILE A 99 10.75 2.76 -7.42
CA ILE A 99 12.16 3.19 -7.55
C ILE A 99 12.64 3.18 -8.99
#